data_4e768d98fd0624664dc425ecb16b2b34
#
_entry.id   4e768d98fd0624664dc425ecb16b2b34
#
_cell.length_a   1.000
_cell.length_b   1.000
_cell.length_c   1.000
_cell.angle_alpha   90.00
_cell.angle_beta   90.00
_cell.angle_gamma   90.00
#
_symmetry.space_group_name_H-M   'P 1'
#
loop_
_entity.id
_entity.type
_entity.pdbx_description
1 polymer ?
#
loop_
_entity_poly.entity_id
_entity_poly.type
_entity_poly.pdbx_seq_one_letter_code
_entity_poly.pdbx_strand_id
1 'polypeptide(L)' 'MDQNVLYRGQRLTLTRFWATGEPCLWITDPQQIGMPKMEFVGGYPNEYCIFLKNLTETELAQITSLDGVPLDVREELRQI' A
#
# COMPACT_ATOMS: atom_id res chain seq x y z
N MET A 1 5.64 -10.46 -3.93
CA MET A 1 6.90 -10.10 -3.27
C MET A 1 6.72 -8.80 -2.52
N ASP A 2 7.17 -8.76 -1.27
CA ASP A 2 6.99 -7.57 -0.43
C ASP A 2 8.12 -6.58 -0.67
N GLN A 3 7.77 -5.31 -0.72
CA GLN A 3 8.73 -4.23 -0.94
C GLN A 3 8.37 -3.05 -0.05
N ASN A 4 9.37 -2.53 0.67
CA ASN A 4 9.17 -1.31 1.46
C ASN A 4 9.15 -0.10 0.53
N VAL A 5 8.16 0.76 0.72
CA VAL A 5 7.97 1.95 -0.11
C VAL A 5 7.64 3.15 0.77
N LEU A 6 7.70 4.35 0.18
CA LEU A 6 7.19 5.56 0.81
C LEU A 6 5.91 6.00 0.11
N TYR A 7 4.92 6.36 0.88
CA TYR A 7 3.66 6.92 0.41
C TYR A 7 3.22 7.99 1.40
N ARG A 8 3.04 9.22 0.91
CA ARG A 8 2.64 10.38 1.73
C ARG A 8 3.58 10.58 2.93
N GLY A 9 4.88 10.34 2.72
CA GLY A 9 5.88 10.48 3.77
C GLY A 9 5.91 9.33 4.77
N GLN A 10 5.13 8.28 4.56
CA GLN A 10 5.04 7.14 5.47
C GLN A 10 5.66 5.90 4.83
N ARG A 11 6.36 5.12 5.63
CA ARG A 11 6.94 3.85 5.19
C ARG A 11 5.89 2.75 5.29
N LEU A 12 5.52 2.17 4.16
CA LEU A 12 4.53 1.09 4.09
C LEU A 12 5.14 -0.08 3.33
N THR A 13 4.47 -1.22 3.35
CA THR A 13 4.92 -2.39 2.58
C THR A 13 3.98 -2.60 1.40
N LEU A 14 4.53 -2.53 0.19
CA LEU A 14 3.80 -2.89 -1.02
C LEU A 14 3.79 -4.41 -1.11
N THR A 15 2.61 -4.99 -1.11
CA THR A 15 2.44 -6.44 -1.11
C THR A 15 1.12 -6.80 -1.78
N ARG A 16 0.74 -8.06 -1.73
CA ARG A 16 -0.56 -8.52 -2.20
C ARG A 16 -1.36 -9.05 -1.03
N PHE A 17 -2.65 -8.68 -0.99
CA PHE A 17 -3.52 -9.15 0.06
C PHE A 17 -3.69 -10.68 -0.05
N TRP A 18 -3.44 -11.40 1.01
CA TRP A 18 -3.41 -12.86 0.99
C TRP A 18 -4.75 -13.49 0.60
N ALA A 19 -5.86 -12.83 0.89
CA ALA A 19 -7.18 -13.39 0.62
C ALA A 19 -7.60 -13.26 -0.85
N THR A 20 -7.12 -12.23 -1.57
CA THR A 20 -7.60 -11.93 -2.93
C THR A 20 -6.49 -11.81 -3.96
N GLY A 21 -5.24 -11.63 -3.52
CA GLY A 21 -4.12 -11.38 -4.43
C GLY A 21 -4.06 -9.95 -4.92
N GLU A 22 -4.92 -9.07 -4.45
CA GLU A 22 -4.93 -7.67 -4.87
C GLU A 22 -3.74 -6.91 -4.30
N PRO A 23 -3.10 -6.04 -5.11
CA PRO A 23 -1.96 -5.25 -4.60
C PRO A 23 -2.44 -4.21 -3.59
N CYS A 24 -1.67 -4.05 -2.53
CA CYS A 24 -2.01 -3.12 -1.46
C CYS A 24 -0.76 -2.59 -0.78
N LEU A 25 -0.95 -1.50 -0.02
CA LEU A 25 0.05 -0.95 0.87
C LEU A 25 -0.31 -1.37 2.28
N TRP A 26 0.52 -2.21 2.88
CA TRP A 26 0.27 -2.74 4.22
C TRP A 26 0.73 -1.74 5.28
N ILE A 27 -0.13 -1.48 6.26
CA ILE A 27 0.21 -0.57 7.35
C ILE A 27 1.11 -1.31 8.33
N THR A 28 2.32 -0.78 8.55
CA THR A 28 3.32 -1.44 9.38
C THR A 28 3.48 -0.81 10.76
N ASP A 29 2.94 0.39 10.97
CA ASP A 29 3.09 1.13 12.22
C ASP A 29 1.70 1.53 12.73
N PRO A 30 1.34 1.17 13.98
CA PRO A 30 0.04 1.56 14.54
C PRO A 30 -0.22 3.08 14.50
N GLN A 31 0.82 3.89 14.49
CA GLN A 31 0.66 5.36 14.41
C GLN A 31 0.19 5.82 13.04
N GLN A 32 0.24 4.96 12.04
CA GLN A 32 -0.23 5.26 10.69
C GLN A 32 -1.73 4.98 10.51
N ILE A 33 -2.39 4.42 11.50
CA ILE A 33 -3.82 4.13 11.45
C ILE A 33 -4.57 5.46 11.33
N GLY A 34 -5.48 5.52 10.35
CA GLY A 34 -6.21 6.75 10.04
C GLY A 34 -5.81 7.41 8.73
N MET A 35 -4.87 6.82 7.99
CA MET A 35 -4.51 7.34 6.67
C MET A 35 -5.72 7.28 5.72
N PRO A 36 -5.80 8.23 4.75
CA PRO A 36 -6.90 8.21 3.78
C PRO A 36 -6.98 6.88 3.02
N LYS A 37 -8.20 6.39 2.82
CA LYS A 37 -8.50 5.16 2.06
C LYS A 37 -7.99 3.89 2.71
N MET A 38 -7.53 3.95 3.94
CA MET A 38 -7.14 2.78 4.71
C MET A 38 -8.37 1.92 5.03
N GLU A 39 -8.24 0.60 4.90
CA GLU A 39 -9.31 -0.35 5.20
C GLU A 39 -8.86 -1.34 6.25
N PHE A 40 -9.78 -1.68 7.15
CA PHE A 40 -9.57 -2.74 8.12
C PHE A 40 -9.77 -4.08 7.42
N VAL A 41 -8.78 -4.97 7.51
CA VAL A 41 -8.83 -6.25 6.82
C VAL A 41 -8.81 -7.45 7.77
N GLY A 42 -9.02 -7.21 9.06
CA GLY A 42 -9.06 -8.27 10.06
C GLY A 42 -7.71 -8.49 10.72
N GLY A 43 -7.51 -9.68 11.24
CA GLY A 43 -6.24 -10.04 11.87
C GLY A 43 -6.21 -9.81 13.37
N TYR A 44 -5.15 -10.32 14.00
CA TYR A 44 -4.92 -10.16 15.43
C TYR A 44 -3.42 -10.00 15.64
N PRO A 45 -2.96 -8.79 16.04
CA PRO A 45 -3.77 -7.57 16.23
C PRO A 45 -4.43 -7.09 14.93
N ASN A 46 -5.29 -6.09 15.05
CA ASN A 46 -6.01 -5.55 13.89
C ASN A 46 -5.05 -5.15 12.77
N GLU A 47 -5.37 -5.55 11.54
CA GLU A 47 -4.55 -5.27 10.38
C GLU A 47 -5.28 -4.32 9.43
N TYR A 48 -4.52 -3.43 8.79
CA TYR A 48 -5.05 -2.40 7.90
C TYR A 48 -4.20 -2.32 6.65
N CYS A 49 -4.81 -2.00 5.53
CA CYS A 49 -4.08 -1.76 4.28
C CYS A 49 -4.81 -0.75 3.41
N ILE A 50 -4.10 -0.24 2.39
CA ILE A 50 -4.65 0.64 1.37
C ILE A 50 -4.56 -0.11 0.06
N PHE A 51 -5.71 -0.46 -0.55
CA PHE A 51 -5.70 -1.16 -1.83
C PHE A 51 -5.38 -0.19 -2.96
N LEU A 52 -4.44 -0.58 -3.84
CA LEU A 52 -4.03 0.28 -4.94
C LEU A 52 -5.18 0.61 -5.89
N LYS A 53 -6.14 -0.31 -6.03
CA LYS A 53 -7.30 -0.11 -6.90
C LYS A 53 -8.16 1.08 -6.48
N ASN A 54 -8.06 1.51 -5.22
CA ASN A 54 -8.83 2.63 -4.69
C ASN A 54 -8.09 3.96 -4.80
N LEU A 55 -6.85 3.94 -5.28
CA LEU A 55 -6.05 5.14 -5.42
C LEU A 55 -6.20 5.76 -6.81
N THR A 56 -6.20 7.09 -6.87
CA THR A 56 -6.22 7.81 -8.14
C THR A 56 -4.85 7.74 -8.80
N GLU A 57 -4.78 8.13 -10.08
CA GLU A 57 -3.51 8.21 -10.80
C GLU A 57 -2.50 9.10 -10.07
N THR A 58 -2.98 10.24 -9.54
CA THR A 58 -2.12 11.16 -8.80
C THR A 58 -1.59 10.50 -7.54
N GLU A 59 -2.44 9.76 -6.83
CA GLU A 59 -2.03 9.07 -5.60
C GLU A 59 -1.05 7.94 -5.90
N LEU A 60 -1.28 7.17 -6.96
CA LEU A 60 -0.37 6.11 -7.37
C LEU A 60 1.02 6.67 -7.70
N ALA A 61 1.07 7.86 -8.31
CA ALA A 61 2.32 8.50 -8.66
C ALA A 61 3.13 8.96 -7.44
N GLN A 62 2.51 9.01 -6.26
CA GLN A 62 3.18 9.41 -5.02
C GLN A 62 3.91 8.26 -4.33
N ILE A 63 3.76 7.03 -4.83
CA ILE A 63 4.44 5.88 -4.25
C ILE A 63 5.86 5.82 -4.80
N THR A 64 6.84 5.85 -3.91
CA THR A 64 8.26 5.85 -4.29
C THR A 64 9.02 4.76 -3.55
N SER A 65 10.25 4.50 -4.00
CA SER A 65 11.19 3.70 -3.22
C SER A 65 11.55 4.44 -1.93
N LEU A 66 12.25 3.77 -1.03
CA LEU A 66 12.73 4.42 0.21
C LEU A 66 13.67 5.57 -0.07
N ASP A 67 14.31 5.59 -1.25
CA ASP A 67 15.21 6.66 -1.68
C ASP A 67 14.46 7.78 -2.41
N GLY A 68 13.14 7.70 -2.51
CA GLY A 68 12.35 8.73 -3.15
C GLY A 68 12.23 8.61 -4.67
N VAL A 69 12.69 7.50 -5.25
CA VAL A 69 12.57 7.27 -6.69
C VAL A 69 11.16 6.81 -7.03
N PRO A 70 10.46 7.47 -7.98
CA PRO A 70 9.10 7.04 -8.35
C PRO A 70 9.07 5.59 -8.82
N LEU A 71 8.04 4.86 -8.37
CA LEU A 71 7.81 3.47 -8.77
C LEU A 71 6.57 3.40 -9.64
N ASP A 72 6.63 2.60 -10.71
CA ASP A 72 5.45 2.37 -11.53
C ASP A 72 4.67 1.18 -10.95
N VAL A 73 3.77 1.49 -10.02
CA VAL A 73 2.97 0.48 -9.34
C VAL A 73 1.76 0.04 -10.16
N ARG A 74 1.50 0.66 -11.32
CA ARG A 74 0.39 0.26 -12.17
C ARG A 74 0.61 -1.14 -12.75
N GLU A 75 1.85 -1.58 -12.87
CA GLU A 75 2.16 -2.94 -13.26
C GLU A 75 1.53 -3.95 -12.30
N GLU A 76 1.54 -3.64 -11.00
CA GLU A 76 0.94 -4.53 -10.00
C GLU A 76 -0.56 -4.70 -10.23
N LEU A 77 -1.24 -3.65 -10.67
CA LEU A 77 -2.68 -3.72 -10.96
C LEU A 77 -2.99 -4.57 -12.18
N ARG A 78 -2.08 -4.61 -13.15
CA ARG A 78 -2.28 -5.39 -14.37
C ARG A 78 -2.12 -6.90 -14.17
N GLN A 79 -1.55 -7.30 -13.06
CA GLN A 79 -1.23 -8.70 -12.77
C GLN A 79 -2.29 -9.39 -11.94
N ILE A 80 -3.41 -8.75 -11.71
CA ILE A 80 -4.52 -9.34 -10.96
C ILE A 80 -5.32 -10.26 -11.88
#